data_438445f67c0e40a17479914ec06e6638
#
_entry.id   438445f67c0e40a17479914ec06e6638
#
_cell.length_a   1.000
_cell.length_b   1.000
_cell.length_c   1.000
_cell.angle_alpha   90.00
_cell.angle_beta   90.00
_cell.angle_gamma   90.00
#
_symmetry.space_group_name_H-M   'P 1'
#
loop_
_entity.id
_entity.type
_entity.pdbx_description
1 polymer ?
#
loop_
_entity_poly.entity_id
_entity_poly.type
_entity_poly.pdbx_seq_one_letter_code
_entity_poly.pdbx_strand_id
1 'polypeptide(L)'
;MSRILTLWAVPRSRSTAFEQMMRARGDHVCLHEPFGEAWYLGEDRRCPPQRSGGPTPGLTFASVWDDLQSRAAGSEPVFIKEFPHYVEHLCDDAFLDHFIHSFLIRDPARTLPSMYDKWPDFALAETGFLEQRALFDRLADRQDKAPPVIDAEDLVA
;
A
#
# COMPACT_ATOMS: atom_id res chain seq x y z
N MET A 1 14.74 -3.33 15.76
CA MET A 1 13.40 -2.91 15.32
C MET A 1 12.89 -3.95 14.34
N SER A 2 11.72 -4.50 14.59
CA SER A 2 11.06 -5.38 13.62
C SER A 2 10.65 -4.55 12.42
N ARG A 3 11.12 -4.89 11.22
CA ARG A 3 10.74 -4.20 9.98
C ARG A 3 9.55 -4.93 9.36
N ILE A 4 8.62 -4.15 8.84
CA ILE A 4 7.43 -4.63 8.15
C ILE A 4 7.78 -4.82 6.68
N LEU A 5 7.64 -6.03 6.14
CA LEU A 5 7.81 -6.25 4.70
C LEU A 5 6.61 -5.64 3.95
N THR A 6 6.88 -4.73 3.05
CA THR A 6 5.84 -3.97 2.36
C THR A 6 5.92 -4.14 0.86
N LEU A 7 4.80 -4.50 0.24
CA LEU A 7 4.58 -4.44 -1.19
C LEU A 7 3.79 -3.17 -1.52
N TRP A 8 4.52 -2.17 -2.05
CA TRP A 8 3.91 -0.95 -2.57
C TRP A 8 3.33 -1.20 -3.96
N ALA A 9 2.04 -1.06 -4.10
CA ALA A 9 1.31 -1.38 -5.34
C ALA A 9 0.38 -0.23 -5.72
N VAL A 10 -0.28 -0.36 -6.86
CA VAL A 10 -1.41 0.50 -7.25
C VAL A 10 -2.67 -0.34 -7.41
N PRO A 11 -3.87 0.25 -7.35
CA PRO A 11 -5.12 -0.47 -7.62
C PRO A 11 -5.06 -1.22 -8.95
N ARG A 12 -5.61 -2.42 -9.00
CA ARG A 12 -5.70 -3.28 -10.21
C ARG A 12 -4.35 -3.74 -10.81
N SER A 13 -3.27 -3.68 -10.04
CA SER A 13 -1.94 -4.17 -10.44
C SER A 13 -1.68 -5.66 -10.16
N ARG A 14 -2.71 -6.46 -9.87
CA ARG A 14 -2.60 -7.87 -9.42
C ARG A 14 -1.97 -8.05 -8.04
N SER A 15 -1.89 -7.00 -7.24
CA SER A 15 -1.31 -7.03 -5.89
C SER A 15 -2.02 -8.01 -4.95
N THR A 16 -3.33 -8.25 -5.13
CA THR A 16 -4.08 -9.24 -4.37
C THR A 16 -3.58 -10.67 -4.65
N ALA A 17 -3.20 -11.00 -5.89
CA ALA A 17 -2.61 -12.30 -6.21
C ALA A 17 -1.26 -12.49 -5.52
N PHE A 18 -0.42 -11.46 -5.48
CA PHE A 18 0.83 -11.49 -4.71
C PHE A 18 0.57 -11.69 -3.21
N GLU A 19 -0.38 -10.97 -2.64
CA GLU A 19 -0.77 -11.13 -1.24
C GLU A 19 -1.25 -12.55 -0.94
N GLN A 20 -2.06 -13.17 -1.82
CA GLN A 20 -2.51 -14.55 -1.64
C GLN A 20 -1.33 -15.55 -1.67
N MET A 21 -0.33 -15.31 -2.50
CA MET A 21 0.91 -16.10 -2.49
C MET A 21 1.63 -15.97 -1.13
N MET A 22 1.75 -14.75 -0.58
CA MET A 22 2.35 -14.54 0.73
C MET A 22 1.56 -15.22 1.85
N ARG A 23 0.23 -15.18 1.81
CA ARG A 23 -0.63 -15.90 2.75
C ARG A 23 -0.45 -17.42 2.64
N ALA A 24 -0.32 -17.95 1.43
CA ALA A 24 -0.11 -19.39 1.20
C ALA A 24 1.25 -19.88 1.72
N ARG A 25 2.27 -19.01 1.78
CA ARG A 25 3.57 -19.33 2.40
C ARG A 25 3.44 -19.60 3.91
N GLY A 26 2.56 -18.88 4.59
CA GLY A 26 2.26 -19.10 6.01
C GLY A 26 3.35 -18.66 6.99
N ASP A 27 4.34 -17.88 6.54
CA ASP A 27 5.48 -17.42 7.35
C ASP A 27 5.40 -15.94 7.76
N HIS A 28 4.29 -15.27 7.44
CA HIS A 28 4.03 -13.86 7.77
C HIS A 28 2.56 -13.65 8.18
N VAL A 29 2.34 -12.74 9.11
CA VAL A 29 1.01 -12.12 9.30
C VAL A 29 0.77 -11.16 8.14
N CYS A 30 -0.18 -11.46 7.26
CA CYS A 30 -0.45 -10.69 6.06
C CYS A 30 -1.64 -9.75 6.28
N LEU A 31 -1.42 -8.45 6.10
CA LEU A 31 -2.45 -7.41 6.19
C LEU A 31 -2.72 -6.80 4.81
N HIS A 32 -4.01 -6.67 4.50
CA HIS A 32 -4.51 -6.13 3.24
C HIS A 32 -4.80 -4.65 3.39
N GLU A 33 -4.04 -3.79 2.75
CA GLU A 33 -4.25 -2.34 2.69
C GLU A 33 -4.64 -1.74 4.07
N PRO A 34 -3.78 -1.89 5.11
CA PRO A 34 -4.17 -1.51 6.47
C PRO A 34 -4.62 -0.04 6.58
N PHE A 35 -4.05 0.88 5.80
CA PHE A 35 -4.44 2.29 5.80
C PHE A 35 -5.63 2.61 4.88
N GLY A 36 -6.06 1.66 4.04
CA GLY A 36 -7.16 1.88 3.10
C GLY A 36 -8.48 2.21 3.80
N GLU A 37 -8.78 1.54 4.91
CA GLU A 37 -9.99 1.81 5.67
C GLU A 37 -9.97 3.21 6.29
N ALA A 38 -8.84 3.63 6.87
CA ALA A 38 -8.68 5.01 7.36
C ALA A 38 -8.77 6.04 6.23
N TRP A 39 -8.24 5.71 5.04
CA TRP A 39 -8.35 6.58 3.86
C TRP A 39 -9.78 6.89 3.47
N TYR A 40 -10.69 5.89 3.52
CA TYR A 40 -12.08 6.05 3.11
C TYR A 40 -13.02 6.42 4.26
N LEU A 41 -12.82 5.85 5.45
CA LEU A 41 -13.77 5.86 6.55
C LEU A 41 -13.20 6.45 7.85
N GLY A 42 -11.93 6.87 7.88
CA GLY A 42 -11.31 7.45 9.06
C GLY A 42 -11.94 8.78 9.46
N GLU A 43 -11.81 9.15 10.72
CA GLU A 43 -12.17 10.49 11.21
C GLU A 43 -11.32 11.58 10.52
N ASP A 44 -10.07 11.24 10.19
CA ASP A 44 -9.08 12.04 9.48
C ASP A 44 -8.88 11.61 8.00
N ARG A 45 -9.89 10.97 7.40
CA ARG A 45 -9.89 10.43 6.04
C ARG A 45 -9.50 11.47 4.97
N ARG A 46 -8.92 10.98 3.88
CA ARG A 46 -8.38 11.80 2.79
C ARG A 46 -8.91 11.46 1.40
N CYS A 47 -9.82 10.48 1.31
CA CYS A 47 -10.44 10.14 0.04
C CYS A 47 -11.28 11.31 -0.52
N PRO A 48 -11.49 11.35 -1.85
CA PRO A 48 -12.43 12.31 -2.44
C PRO A 48 -13.83 12.21 -1.79
N PRO A 49 -14.54 13.35 -1.58
CA PRO A 49 -15.83 13.35 -0.87
C PRO A 49 -16.85 12.37 -1.45
N GLN A 50 -16.88 12.18 -2.77
CA GLN A 50 -17.79 11.24 -3.45
C GLN A 50 -17.52 9.76 -3.11
N ARG A 51 -16.33 9.45 -2.59
CA ARG A 51 -15.93 8.10 -2.14
C ARG A 51 -16.15 7.89 -0.65
N SER A 52 -16.34 8.97 0.09
CA SER A 52 -16.44 8.93 1.54
C SER A 52 -17.77 8.35 1.97
N GLY A 53 -17.71 7.28 2.78
CA GLY A 53 -18.79 6.92 3.71
C GLY A 53 -18.82 7.86 4.92
N GLY A 54 -19.69 7.61 5.88
CA GLY A 54 -19.62 8.27 7.19
C GLY A 54 -18.32 7.86 7.92
N PRO A 55 -17.76 8.74 8.80
CA PRO A 55 -16.57 8.37 9.55
C PRO A 55 -16.86 7.23 10.54
N THR A 56 -15.93 6.30 10.66
CA THR A 56 -15.95 5.25 11.67
C THR A 56 -15.34 5.80 12.97
N PRO A 57 -16.08 5.85 14.10
CA PRO A 57 -15.55 6.36 15.35
C PRO A 57 -14.28 5.63 15.81
N GLY A 58 -13.24 6.39 16.17
CA GLY A 58 -11.97 5.88 16.65
C GLY A 58 -11.03 5.37 15.54
N LEU A 59 -11.47 5.32 14.30
CA LEU A 59 -10.61 4.96 13.17
C LEU A 59 -9.88 6.22 12.69
N THR A 60 -8.56 6.22 12.80
CA THR A 60 -7.67 7.27 12.32
C THR A 60 -6.41 6.65 11.71
N PHE A 61 -5.64 7.42 10.94
CA PHE A 61 -4.32 6.95 10.50
C PHE A 61 -3.42 6.60 11.68
N ALA A 62 -3.49 7.36 12.77
CA ALA A 62 -2.72 7.08 13.97
C ALA A 62 -3.13 5.75 14.63
N SER A 63 -4.43 5.46 14.76
CA SER A 63 -4.89 4.19 15.34
C SER A 63 -4.49 2.98 14.50
N VAL A 64 -4.50 3.10 13.17
CA VAL A 64 -4.01 2.06 12.25
C VAL A 64 -2.50 1.86 12.42
N TRP A 65 -1.75 2.95 12.54
CA TRP A 65 -0.32 2.89 12.74
C TRP A 65 0.06 2.21 14.06
N ASP A 66 -0.63 2.53 15.16
CA ASP A 66 -0.42 1.93 16.47
C ASP A 66 -0.70 0.40 16.45
N ASP A 67 -1.78 -0.03 15.79
CA ASP A 67 -2.10 -1.46 15.60
C ASP A 67 -1.00 -2.16 14.79
N LEU A 68 -0.56 -1.55 13.69
CA LEU A 68 0.49 -2.11 12.84
C LEU A 68 1.83 -2.25 13.59
N GLN A 69 2.22 -1.24 14.37
CA GLN A 69 3.42 -1.31 15.21
C GLN A 69 3.30 -2.39 16.29
N SER A 70 2.14 -2.51 16.91
CA SER A 70 1.88 -3.55 17.92
C SER A 70 2.03 -4.95 17.32
N ARG A 71 1.51 -5.20 16.12
CA ARG A 71 1.69 -6.47 15.40
C ARG A 71 3.15 -6.72 15.04
N ALA A 72 3.85 -5.70 14.55
CA ALA A 72 5.27 -5.81 14.19
C ALA A 72 6.19 -6.03 15.39
N ALA A 73 5.76 -5.68 16.60
CA ALA A 73 6.47 -5.98 17.84
C ALA A 73 6.27 -7.44 18.32
N GLY A 74 5.35 -8.17 17.73
CA GLY A 74 5.08 -9.59 18.01
C GLY A 74 6.20 -10.51 17.51
N SER A 75 5.99 -11.81 17.67
CA SER A 75 6.97 -12.85 17.30
C SER A 75 6.96 -13.21 15.82
N GLU A 76 5.86 -12.93 15.12
CA GLU A 76 5.70 -13.29 13.71
C GLU A 76 6.03 -12.08 12.82
N PRO A 77 6.76 -12.29 11.71
CA PRO A 77 7.02 -11.22 10.75
C PRO A 77 5.72 -10.73 10.10
N VAL A 78 5.64 -9.42 9.86
CA VAL A 78 4.46 -8.79 9.24
C VAL A 78 4.74 -8.48 7.78
N PHE A 79 3.80 -8.83 6.92
CA PHE A 79 3.73 -8.41 5.52
C PHE A 79 2.49 -7.53 5.31
N ILE A 80 2.67 -6.40 4.65
CA ILE A 80 1.55 -5.58 4.18
C ILE A 80 1.58 -5.40 2.67
N LYS A 81 0.43 -5.40 2.04
CA LYS A 81 0.23 -4.88 0.71
C LYS A 81 -0.49 -3.55 0.85
N GLU A 82 0.12 -2.46 0.33
CA GLU A 82 -0.37 -1.11 0.56
C GLU A 82 -0.27 -0.24 -0.70
N PHE A 83 -1.10 0.78 -0.78
CA PHE A 83 -1.07 1.76 -1.85
C PHE A 83 -0.43 3.07 -1.38
N PRO A 84 0.61 3.58 -2.06
CA PRO A 84 1.32 4.79 -1.64
C PRO A 84 0.43 6.02 -1.45
N HIS A 85 -0.61 6.20 -2.29
CA HIS A 85 -1.51 7.35 -2.17
C HIS A 85 -2.36 7.34 -0.88
N TYR A 86 -2.52 6.20 -0.20
CA TYR A 86 -3.19 6.17 1.11
C TYR A 86 -2.34 6.78 2.22
N VAL A 87 -1.02 6.70 2.09
CA VAL A 87 -0.06 7.04 3.15
C VAL A 87 0.93 8.15 2.79
N GLU A 88 0.81 8.78 1.61
CA GLU A 88 1.73 9.81 1.13
C GLU A 88 2.05 10.87 2.19
N HIS A 89 1.04 11.33 2.90
CA HIS A 89 1.15 12.35 3.95
C HIS A 89 1.88 11.86 5.23
N LEU A 90 2.08 10.56 5.39
CA LEU A 90 2.84 9.95 6.49
C LEU A 90 4.28 9.61 6.11
N CYS A 91 4.61 9.63 4.82
CA CYS A 91 5.88 9.14 4.28
C CYS A 91 7.06 10.08 4.59
N ASP A 92 7.29 10.43 5.86
CA ASP A 92 8.57 10.98 6.29
C ASP A 92 9.62 9.87 6.47
N ASP A 93 10.86 10.25 6.77
CA ASP A 93 11.96 9.29 6.88
C ASP A 93 11.77 8.36 8.09
N ALA A 94 11.23 8.86 9.19
CA ALA A 94 10.99 8.08 10.40
C ALA A 94 9.95 6.99 10.15
N PHE A 95 8.85 7.32 9.46
CA PHE A 95 7.84 6.36 9.06
C PHE A 95 8.41 5.30 8.10
N LEU A 96 9.11 5.74 7.07
CA LEU A 96 9.67 4.83 6.04
C LEU A 96 10.71 3.86 6.61
N ASP A 97 11.47 4.23 7.63
CA ASP A 97 12.49 3.37 8.25
C ASP A 97 11.92 2.12 8.96
N HIS A 98 10.61 2.07 9.19
CA HIS A 98 9.94 0.89 9.75
C HIS A 98 9.71 -0.23 8.73
N PHE A 99 9.91 0.03 7.42
CA PHE A 99 9.56 -0.90 6.37
C PHE A 99 10.78 -1.49 5.65
N ILE A 100 10.61 -2.70 5.14
CA ILE A 100 11.42 -3.28 4.07
C ILE A 100 10.59 -3.11 2.79
N HIS A 101 11.09 -2.29 1.89
CA HIS A 101 10.33 -1.85 0.72
C HIS A 101 10.48 -2.79 -0.46
N SER A 102 9.38 -3.10 -1.13
CA SER A 102 9.31 -3.69 -2.46
C SER A 102 8.17 -3.06 -3.26
N PHE A 103 8.25 -3.10 -4.57
CA PHE A 103 7.27 -2.48 -5.46
C PHE A 103 6.71 -3.50 -6.43
N LEU A 104 5.40 -3.42 -6.67
CA LEU A 104 4.74 -4.14 -7.74
C LEU A 104 4.23 -3.12 -8.76
N ILE A 105 4.73 -3.24 -9.98
CA ILE A 105 4.31 -2.39 -11.10
C ILE A 105 3.46 -3.19 -12.08
N ARG A 106 2.62 -2.50 -12.82
CA ARG A 106 1.87 -3.04 -13.95
C ARG A 106 1.67 -1.93 -14.98
N ASP A 107 1.73 -2.31 -16.26
CA ASP A 107 1.47 -1.39 -17.38
C ASP A 107 0.14 -0.63 -17.16
N PRO A 108 0.17 0.72 -17.14
CA PRO A 108 -1.04 1.54 -17.03
C PRO A 108 -2.09 1.21 -18.11
N ALA A 109 -1.68 0.85 -19.33
CA ALA A 109 -2.58 0.46 -20.40
C ALA A 109 -3.41 -0.81 -20.06
N ARG A 110 -2.93 -1.63 -19.12
CA ARG A 110 -3.64 -2.81 -18.61
C ARG A 110 -4.38 -2.53 -17.29
N THR A 111 -3.88 -1.59 -16.52
CA THR A 111 -4.43 -1.24 -15.20
C THR A 111 -5.66 -0.33 -15.32
N LEU A 112 -5.56 0.73 -16.14
CA LEU A 112 -6.62 1.74 -16.27
C LEU A 112 -7.95 1.18 -16.81
N PRO A 113 -8.00 0.33 -17.85
CA PRO A 113 -9.25 -0.31 -18.26
C PRO A 113 -9.90 -1.11 -17.13
N SER A 114 -9.10 -1.87 -16.37
CA SER A 114 -9.60 -2.64 -15.23
C SER A 114 -10.09 -1.77 -14.06
N MET A 115 -9.54 -0.55 -13.90
CA MET A 115 -10.08 0.44 -12.97
C MET A 115 -11.39 1.02 -13.46
N TYR A 116 -11.46 1.38 -14.74
CA TYR A 116 -12.66 1.94 -15.36
C TYR A 116 -13.85 0.99 -15.28
N ASP A 117 -13.63 -0.30 -15.47
CA ASP A 117 -14.68 -1.33 -15.34
C ASP A 117 -15.27 -1.39 -13.92
N LYS A 118 -14.50 -1.02 -12.90
CA LYS A 118 -14.93 -1.04 -11.49
C LYS A 118 -15.45 0.30 -11.01
N TRP A 119 -14.78 1.37 -11.40
CA TRP A 119 -14.99 2.75 -10.95
C TRP A 119 -14.84 3.70 -12.13
N PRO A 120 -15.85 3.81 -13.02
CA PRO A 120 -15.74 4.60 -14.25
C PRO A 120 -15.51 6.10 -14.02
N ASP A 121 -15.72 6.57 -12.80
CA ASP A 121 -15.57 7.97 -12.36
C ASP A 121 -14.30 8.20 -11.51
N PHE A 122 -13.30 7.29 -11.57
CA PHE A 122 -12.06 7.49 -10.83
C PHE A 122 -11.28 8.73 -11.32
N ALA A 123 -10.64 9.41 -10.37
CA ALA A 123 -9.72 10.52 -10.66
C ALA A 123 -8.27 10.03 -10.78
N LEU A 124 -7.41 10.83 -11.40
CA LEU A 124 -5.98 10.52 -11.55
C LEU A 124 -5.31 10.22 -10.19
N ALA A 125 -5.63 10.99 -9.16
CA ALA A 125 -5.09 10.78 -7.81
C ALA A 125 -5.47 9.41 -7.20
N GLU A 126 -6.56 8.77 -7.65
CA GLU A 126 -6.99 7.45 -7.18
C GLU A 126 -6.24 6.31 -7.89
N THR A 127 -5.47 6.61 -8.94
CA THR A 127 -4.65 5.60 -9.63
C THR A 127 -3.40 5.21 -8.87
N GLY A 128 -2.85 6.12 -8.04
CA GLY A 128 -1.66 5.91 -7.23
C GLY A 128 -0.34 5.84 -7.99
N PHE A 129 -0.32 6.04 -9.31
CA PHE A 129 0.91 5.94 -10.11
C PHE A 129 1.93 7.00 -9.78
N LEU A 130 1.50 8.24 -9.58
CA LEU A 130 2.40 9.36 -9.27
C LEU A 130 3.03 9.18 -7.89
N GLU A 131 2.22 8.79 -6.92
CA GLU A 131 2.65 8.57 -5.54
C GLU A 131 3.58 7.34 -5.44
N GLN A 132 3.29 6.27 -6.21
CA GLN A 132 4.17 5.10 -6.27
C GLN A 132 5.53 5.47 -6.86
N ARG A 133 5.56 6.24 -7.94
CA ARG A 133 6.80 6.69 -8.55
C ARG A 133 7.59 7.62 -7.63
N ALA A 134 6.94 8.60 -7.02
CA ALA A 134 7.57 9.54 -6.09
C ALA A 134 8.17 8.83 -4.87
N LEU A 135 7.44 7.84 -4.31
CA LEU A 135 7.94 7.03 -3.20
C LEU A 135 9.16 6.20 -3.61
N PHE A 136 9.12 5.58 -4.80
CA PHE A 136 10.26 4.80 -5.30
C PHE A 136 11.51 5.69 -5.47
N ASP A 137 11.37 6.85 -6.13
CA ASP A 137 12.48 7.77 -6.36
C ASP A 137 13.09 8.24 -5.02
N ARG A 138 12.25 8.64 -4.07
CA ARG A 138 12.71 9.03 -2.73
C ARG A 138 13.50 7.91 -2.03
N LEU A 139 13.04 6.68 -2.11
CA LEU A 139 13.71 5.53 -1.47
C LEU A 139 15.01 5.16 -2.19
N ALA A 140 15.04 5.25 -3.52
CA ALA A 140 16.23 5.01 -4.32
C ALA A 140 17.33 6.04 -4.03
N ASP A 141 16.96 7.30 -3.82
CA ASP A 141 17.91 8.38 -3.47
C ASP A 141 18.48 8.25 -2.04
N ARG A 142 17.74 7.60 -1.14
CA ARG A 142 18.14 7.43 0.28
C ARG A 142 19.00 6.19 0.54
N GLN A 143 19.00 5.24 -0.37
CA GLN A 143 19.61 3.92 -0.16
C GLN A 143 20.73 3.68 -1.17
N ASP A 144 21.77 2.96 -0.76
CA ASP A 144 22.84 2.53 -1.67
C ASP A 144 22.32 1.61 -2.79
N LYS A 145 21.19 0.97 -2.56
CA LYS A 145 20.54 0.08 -3.53
C LYS A 145 19.04 0.38 -3.59
N ALA A 146 18.55 0.63 -4.80
CA ALA A 146 17.14 0.85 -5.04
C ALA A 146 16.28 -0.35 -4.55
N PRO A 147 15.06 -0.10 -4.04
CA PRO A 147 14.13 -1.16 -3.65
C PRO A 147 13.83 -2.11 -4.82
N PRO A 148 13.62 -3.41 -4.57
CA PRO A 148 13.24 -4.35 -5.61
C PRO A 148 11.90 -3.99 -6.23
N VAL A 149 11.82 -4.13 -7.56
CA VAL A 149 10.62 -3.91 -8.37
C VAL A 149 10.24 -5.22 -9.04
N ILE A 150 8.97 -5.57 -8.96
CA ILE A 150 8.38 -6.77 -9.55
C ILE A 150 7.39 -6.33 -10.62
N ASP A 151 7.49 -6.88 -11.83
CA ASP A 151 6.45 -6.69 -12.85
C ASP A 151 5.31 -7.68 -12.61
N ALA A 152 4.07 -7.18 -12.59
CA ALA A 152 2.89 -8.00 -12.38
C ALA A 152 2.66 -9.02 -13.51
N GLU A 153 3.22 -8.83 -14.68
CA GLU A 153 3.12 -9.80 -15.78
C GLU A 153 3.97 -11.05 -15.50
N ASP A 154 5.06 -10.92 -14.74
CA ASP A 154 5.91 -12.05 -14.32
C ASP A 154 5.21 -12.97 -13.30
N LEU A 155 4.15 -12.48 -12.60
CA LEU A 155 3.40 -13.27 -11.63
C LEU A 155 2.47 -14.31 -12.27
N VAL A 156 2.25 -14.26 -13.58
CA VAL A 156 1.26 -15.09 -14.30
C VAL A 156 1.87 -15.80 -15.52
N ALA A 157 3.19 -15.81 -15.59
CA ALA A 157 3.93 -16.51 -16.63
C ALA A 157 4.02 -18.02 -16.37
#